data_81d64414b7e5e3dd4249d84b3c6026a0
#
_entry.id   81d64414b7e5e3dd4249d84b3c6026a0
#
_cell.length_a   1.000
_cell.length_b   1.000
_cell.length_c   1.000
_cell.angle_alpha   90.00
_cell.angle_beta   90.00
_cell.angle_gamma   90.00
#
_symmetry.space_group_name_H-M   'P 1'
#
loop_
_entity.id
_entity.type
_entity.pdbx_description
1 polymer ?
#
loop_
_entity_poly.entity_id
_entity_poly.type
_entity_poly.pdbx_seq_one_letter_code
_entity_poly.pdbx_strand_id
1 'polypeptide(L)'
;MSSEAIKKFLDGFSVEVTPKAASKIENFEDYIPSGTLVYIAHIEGTPIEEMVETAKKINDQGFCAMPHFPARIIKDKNVLEDWISRYKNEANVSNALLIAGGANKPYGEYDSSIQLIESELFDKADFNNLHIAGHPEGSMDIDPDGSTTNVDQALSWKNEFSKRTDANMAITTQFSFDANSVISWANNIKEALSLIHI
;
A
#
# COMPACT_ATOMS: atom_id res chain seq x y z
N MET A 1 21.43 16.16 -14.28
CA MET A 1 21.19 16.29 -12.82
C MET A 1 22.54 16.10 -12.11
N SER A 2 22.86 16.91 -11.09
CA SER A 2 24.06 16.71 -10.28
C SER A 2 23.92 15.42 -9.43
N SER A 3 25.06 14.80 -9.06
CA SER A 3 25.07 13.62 -8.17
C SER A 3 24.34 13.88 -6.84
N GLU A 4 24.41 15.11 -6.34
CA GLU A 4 23.74 15.55 -5.11
C GLU A 4 22.20 15.63 -5.26
N ALA A 5 21.71 16.09 -6.42
CA ALA A 5 20.28 16.10 -6.72
C ALA A 5 19.70 14.68 -6.83
N ILE A 6 20.47 13.74 -7.38
CA ILE A 6 20.06 12.32 -7.44
C ILE A 6 20.00 11.72 -6.02
N LYS A 7 21.01 11.97 -5.20
CA LYS A 7 21.02 11.49 -3.81
C LYS A 7 19.83 12.02 -3.01
N LYS A 8 19.53 13.32 -3.12
CA LYS A 8 18.37 13.94 -2.46
C LYS A 8 17.05 13.39 -2.97
N PHE A 9 16.95 13.08 -4.26
CA PHE A 9 15.75 12.47 -4.85
C PHE A 9 15.54 11.04 -4.37
N LEU A 10 16.62 10.29 -4.15
CA LEU A 10 16.56 8.91 -3.67
C LEU A 10 16.53 8.80 -2.14
N ASP A 11 16.58 9.91 -1.42
CA ASP A 11 16.48 9.89 0.05
C ASP A 11 15.08 9.45 0.47
N GLY A 12 15.00 8.40 1.30
CA GLY A 12 13.74 7.82 1.77
C GLY A 12 12.98 7.00 0.71
N PHE A 13 13.65 6.55 -0.36
CA PHE A 13 12.99 5.69 -1.35
C PHE A 13 12.49 4.38 -0.73
N SER A 14 11.50 3.78 -1.37
CA SER A 14 10.98 2.45 -1.06
C SER A 14 11.13 1.52 -2.26
N VAL A 15 11.03 0.22 -2.00
CA VAL A 15 11.05 -0.81 -3.05
C VAL A 15 9.87 -1.75 -2.90
N GLU A 16 9.55 -2.48 -3.96
CA GLU A 16 8.52 -3.51 -3.93
C GLU A 16 9.12 -4.87 -4.32
N VAL A 17 8.68 -5.91 -3.62
CA VAL A 17 9.00 -7.30 -3.92
C VAL A 17 7.76 -8.18 -3.92
N THR A 18 7.83 -9.31 -4.61
CA THR A 18 6.91 -10.43 -4.38
C THR A 18 7.57 -11.43 -3.44
N PRO A 19 6.83 -12.33 -2.74
CA PRO A 19 7.43 -13.42 -1.96
C PRO A 19 8.45 -14.25 -2.77
N LYS A 20 8.12 -14.56 -4.02
CA LYS A 20 9.01 -15.27 -4.93
C LYS A 20 10.30 -14.51 -5.25
N ALA A 21 10.25 -13.19 -5.36
CA ALA A 21 11.46 -12.39 -5.57
C ALA A 21 12.28 -12.30 -4.27
N ALA A 22 11.63 -12.03 -3.15
CA ALA A 22 12.24 -11.93 -1.83
C ALA A 22 12.93 -13.24 -1.38
N SER A 23 12.41 -14.41 -1.78
CA SER A 23 13.02 -15.70 -1.45
C SER A 23 14.40 -15.90 -2.07
N LYS A 24 14.73 -15.17 -3.15
CA LYS A 24 16.03 -15.24 -3.84
C LYS A 24 17.06 -14.26 -3.27
N ILE A 25 16.65 -13.32 -2.43
CA ILE A 25 17.52 -12.36 -1.77
C ILE A 25 17.91 -12.96 -0.43
N GLU A 26 19.19 -13.23 -0.22
CA GLU A 26 19.68 -13.73 1.07
C GLU A 26 19.68 -12.61 2.09
N ASN A 27 20.37 -11.50 1.79
CA ASN A 27 20.47 -10.33 2.64
C ASN A 27 20.02 -9.08 1.86
N PHE A 28 19.01 -8.38 2.34
CA PHE A 28 18.53 -7.14 1.73
C PHE A 28 19.54 -6.00 1.84
N GLU A 29 20.39 -5.99 2.87
CA GLU A 29 21.44 -4.98 3.06
C GLU A 29 22.49 -4.95 1.94
N ASP A 30 22.61 -6.01 1.16
CA ASP A 30 23.50 -6.05 -0.01
C ASP A 30 22.99 -5.16 -1.16
N TYR A 31 21.72 -4.76 -1.13
CA TYR A 31 21.04 -4.07 -2.23
C TYR A 31 20.45 -2.71 -1.84
N ILE A 32 19.97 -2.57 -0.59
CA ILE A 32 19.25 -1.38 -0.13
C ILE A 32 19.68 -0.98 1.28
N PRO A 33 19.62 0.32 1.64
CA PRO A 33 19.95 0.80 2.97
C PRO A 33 19.03 0.22 4.05
N SER A 34 19.57 -0.04 5.24
CA SER A 34 18.78 -0.45 6.41
C SER A 34 17.66 0.54 6.69
N GLY A 35 16.52 0.05 7.14
CA GLY A 35 15.33 0.85 7.42
C GLY A 35 14.50 1.20 6.17
N THR A 36 14.95 0.81 4.95
CA THR A 36 14.13 1.02 3.73
C THR A 36 12.77 0.35 3.86
N LEU A 37 11.71 1.07 3.44
CA LEU A 37 10.36 0.54 3.36
C LEU A 37 10.25 -0.43 2.18
N VAL A 38 9.79 -1.65 2.45
CA VAL A 38 9.66 -2.71 1.46
C VAL A 38 8.20 -3.14 1.33
N TYR A 39 7.58 -2.76 0.23
CA TYR A 39 6.24 -3.25 -0.11
C TYR A 39 6.31 -4.72 -0.51
N ILE A 40 5.31 -5.50 -0.10
CA ILE A 40 5.20 -6.92 -0.45
C ILE A 40 3.93 -7.11 -1.29
N ALA A 41 4.09 -7.26 -2.59
CA ALA A 41 2.98 -7.45 -3.49
C ALA A 41 2.29 -8.81 -3.24
N HIS A 42 1.00 -8.76 -2.87
CA HIS A 42 0.17 -9.95 -2.72
C HIS A 42 -0.48 -10.29 -4.05
N ILE A 43 0.15 -11.18 -4.80
CA ILE A 43 -0.38 -11.66 -6.08
C ILE A 43 -1.46 -12.72 -5.81
N GLU A 44 -2.53 -12.66 -6.59
CA GLU A 44 -3.63 -13.63 -6.52
C GLU A 44 -3.11 -15.07 -6.55
N GLY A 45 -3.59 -15.89 -5.60
CA GLY A 45 -3.13 -17.26 -5.43
C GLY A 45 -1.89 -17.45 -4.57
N THR A 46 -1.22 -16.38 -4.11
CA THR A 46 -0.14 -16.48 -3.12
C THR A 46 -0.72 -16.81 -1.74
N PRO A 47 -0.26 -17.90 -1.09
CA PRO A 47 -0.70 -18.21 0.27
C PRO A 47 -0.30 -17.14 1.28
N ILE A 48 -1.16 -16.90 2.28
CA ILE A 48 -0.88 -15.90 3.32
C ILE A 48 0.38 -16.27 4.13
N GLU A 49 0.69 -17.55 4.26
CA GLU A 49 1.90 -18.06 4.90
C GLU A 49 3.16 -17.49 4.26
N GLU A 50 3.26 -17.54 2.93
CA GLU A 50 4.40 -16.99 2.18
C GLU A 50 4.51 -15.48 2.34
N MET A 51 3.38 -14.79 2.41
CA MET A 51 3.33 -13.34 2.64
C MET A 51 3.86 -12.98 4.04
N VAL A 52 3.40 -13.69 5.06
CA VAL A 52 3.81 -13.47 6.46
C VAL A 52 5.29 -13.83 6.66
N GLU A 53 5.76 -14.96 6.13
CA GLU A 53 7.17 -15.35 6.17
C GLU A 53 8.06 -14.30 5.49
N THR A 54 7.62 -13.76 4.35
CA THR A 54 8.35 -12.70 3.64
C THR A 54 8.42 -11.42 4.48
N ALA A 55 7.31 -11.00 5.07
CA ALA A 55 7.27 -9.83 5.93
C ALA A 55 8.17 -10.00 7.17
N LYS A 56 8.13 -11.20 7.79
CA LYS A 56 9.01 -11.54 8.90
C LYS A 56 10.48 -11.44 8.51
N LYS A 57 10.87 -12.04 7.38
CA LYS A 57 12.26 -11.99 6.88
C LYS A 57 12.74 -10.55 6.69
N ILE A 58 11.90 -9.68 6.12
CA ILE A 58 12.22 -8.28 5.88
C ILE A 58 12.41 -7.53 7.20
N ASN A 59 11.49 -7.68 8.15
CA ASN A 59 11.59 -7.04 9.46
C ASN A 59 12.76 -7.56 10.30
N ASP A 60 13.01 -8.88 10.29
CA ASP A 60 14.14 -9.50 11.02
C ASP A 60 15.51 -8.99 10.51
N GLN A 61 15.60 -8.56 9.25
CA GLN A 61 16.80 -7.97 8.67
C GLN A 61 16.90 -6.44 8.85
N GLY A 62 16.01 -5.82 9.63
CA GLY A 62 16.07 -4.40 9.97
C GLY A 62 15.49 -3.47 8.90
N PHE A 63 14.60 -3.97 8.07
CA PHE A 63 13.81 -3.21 7.10
C PHE A 63 12.37 -3.03 7.59
N CYS A 64 11.57 -2.25 6.86
CA CYS A 64 10.17 -1.99 7.21
C CYS A 64 9.24 -2.71 6.22
N ALA A 65 8.66 -3.83 6.61
CA ALA A 65 7.71 -4.55 5.76
C ALA A 65 6.37 -3.81 5.68
N MET A 66 5.84 -3.67 4.45
CA MET A 66 4.52 -3.13 4.14
C MET A 66 3.77 -4.06 3.19
N PRO A 67 3.08 -5.09 3.70
CA PRO A 67 2.32 -6.00 2.87
C PRO A 67 1.11 -5.33 2.22
N HIS A 68 0.79 -5.76 1.00
CA HIS A 68 -0.46 -5.41 0.36
C HIS A 68 -1.62 -6.19 0.98
N PHE A 69 -2.74 -5.50 1.18
CA PHE A 69 -4.04 -6.07 1.52
C PHE A 69 -5.01 -5.81 0.35
N PRO A 70 -5.06 -6.73 -0.62
CA PRO A 70 -5.97 -6.60 -1.77
C PRO A 70 -7.37 -7.04 -1.38
N ALA A 71 -8.31 -6.11 -1.27
CA ALA A 71 -9.68 -6.35 -0.82
C ALA A 71 -10.37 -7.51 -1.56
N ARG A 72 -10.27 -7.53 -2.88
CA ARG A 72 -10.99 -8.49 -3.73
C ARG A 72 -10.58 -9.95 -3.56
N ILE A 73 -9.45 -10.26 -2.93
CA ILE A 73 -9.05 -11.64 -2.62
C ILE A 73 -9.30 -12.02 -1.14
N ILE A 74 -9.76 -11.09 -0.32
CA ILE A 74 -10.14 -11.32 1.08
C ILE A 74 -11.62 -11.68 1.12
N LYS A 75 -11.91 -12.90 1.56
CA LYS A 75 -13.25 -13.47 1.47
C LYS A 75 -14.26 -12.79 2.39
N ASP A 76 -13.88 -12.59 3.64
CA ASP A 76 -14.75 -12.06 4.67
C ASP A 76 -13.96 -11.43 5.82
N LYS A 77 -14.67 -10.90 6.79
CA LYS A 77 -14.07 -10.25 7.96
C LYS A 77 -13.18 -11.19 8.77
N ASN A 78 -13.52 -12.47 8.91
CA ASN A 78 -12.72 -13.41 9.69
C ASN A 78 -11.35 -13.65 9.03
N VAL A 79 -11.32 -13.74 7.68
CA VAL A 79 -10.07 -13.85 6.91
C VAL A 79 -9.23 -12.59 7.06
N LEU A 80 -9.84 -11.40 7.05
CA LEU A 80 -9.12 -10.15 7.26
C LEU A 80 -8.53 -10.07 8.68
N GLU A 81 -9.30 -10.44 9.70
CA GLU A 81 -8.83 -10.51 11.11
C GLU A 81 -7.67 -11.50 11.27
N ASP A 82 -7.76 -12.68 10.64
CA ASP A 82 -6.69 -13.67 10.65
C ASP A 82 -5.40 -13.12 10.02
N TRP A 83 -5.48 -12.52 8.84
CA TRP A 83 -4.31 -11.94 8.17
C TRP A 83 -3.66 -10.85 9.00
N ILE A 84 -4.45 -9.92 9.54
CA ILE A 84 -3.97 -8.85 10.42
C ILE A 84 -3.27 -9.44 11.65
N SER A 85 -3.91 -10.42 12.32
CA SER A 85 -3.36 -11.08 13.50
C SER A 85 -2.03 -11.78 13.21
N ARG A 86 -1.94 -12.49 12.08
CA ARG A 86 -0.72 -13.19 11.67
C ARG A 86 0.41 -12.22 11.35
N TYR A 87 0.16 -11.15 10.58
CA TYR A 87 1.16 -10.13 10.32
C TYR A 87 1.69 -9.46 11.58
N LYS A 88 0.80 -9.14 12.54
CA LYS A 88 1.20 -8.55 13.83
C LYS A 88 2.03 -9.52 14.67
N ASN A 89 1.52 -10.73 14.88
CA ASN A 89 2.06 -11.64 15.89
C ASN A 89 3.24 -12.48 15.38
N GLU A 90 3.26 -12.84 14.10
CA GLU A 90 4.29 -13.69 13.51
C GLU A 90 5.43 -12.88 12.85
N ALA A 91 5.11 -11.69 12.31
CA ALA A 91 6.05 -10.89 11.53
C ALA A 91 6.30 -9.48 12.07
N ASN A 92 5.69 -9.09 13.20
CA ASN A 92 5.81 -7.75 13.80
C ASN A 92 5.53 -6.61 12.81
N VAL A 93 4.50 -6.78 11.97
CA VAL A 93 4.09 -5.78 10.98
C VAL A 93 3.15 -4.78 11.61
N SER A 94 3.38 -3.48 11.35
CA SER A 94 2.50 -2.38 11.74
C SER A 94 2.19 -1.42 10.58
N ASN A 95 2.49 -1.85 9.36
CA ASN A 95 2.28 -1.07 8.14
C ASN A 95 1.48 -1.89 7.13
N ALA A 96 0.61 -1.24 6.35
CA ALA A 96 -0.16 -1.91 5.31
C ALA A 96 -0.39 -0.99 4.10
N LEU A 97 -0.37 -1.56 2.90
CA LEU A 97 -0.90 -0.92 1.71
C LEU A 97 -2.28 -1.52 1.40
N LEU A 98 -3.32 -0.70 1.49
CA LEU A 98 -4.71 -1.09 1.29
C LEU A 98 -5.15 -0.77 -0.15
N ILE A 99 -5.44 -1.80 -0.92
CA ILE A 99 -5.79 -1.70 -2.35
C ILE A 99 -7.05 -2.53 -2.66
N ALA A 100 -7.70 -2.24 -3.78
CA ALA A 100 -8.77 -3.13 -4.28
C ALA A 100 -8.20 -4.49 -4.71
N GLY A 101 -7.07 -4.48 -5.37
CA GLY A 101 -6.43 -5.66 -5.95
C GLY A 101 -6.83 -5.87 -7.41
N GLY A 102 -6.09 -6.76 -8.12
CA GLY A 102 -6.23 -7.00 -9.55
C GLY A 102 -7.28 -8.04 -9.94
N ALA A 103 -7.96 -8.68 -9.00
CA ALA A 103 -9.01 -9.66 -9.30
C ALA A 103 -10.19 -8.99 -10.00
N ASN A 104 -10.68 -9.59 -11.09
CA ASN A 104 -11.80 -9.04 -11.86
C ASN A 104 -13.13 -9.03 -11.09
N LYS A 105 -13.26 -9.90 -10.10
CA LYS A 105 -14.43 -9.98 -9.22
C LYS A 105 -13.96 -10.28 -7.80
N PRO A 106 -14.64 -9.71 -6.79
CA PRO A 106 -14.38 -10.07 -5.41
C PRO A 106 -14.60 -11.55 -5.12
N TYR A 107 -13.75 -12.15 -4.30
CA TYR A 107 -13.91 -13.51 -3.79
C TYR A 107 -14.96 -13.60 -2.67
N GLY A 108 -15.31 -12.46 -2.09
CA GLY A 108 -16.24 -12.37 -0.97
C GLY A 108 -16.83 -10.98 -0.80
N GLU A 109 -16.77 -10.45 0.41
CA GLU A 109 -17.51 -9.26 0.83
C GLU A 109 -16.83 -7.94 0.43
N TYR A 110 -15.53 -7.95 0.14
CA TYR A 110 -14.73 -6.74 -0.09
C TYR A 110 -14.41 -6.52 -1.56
N ASP A 111 -14.81 -5.39 -2.10
CA ASP A 111 -14.52 -4.97 -3.47
C ASP A 111 -13.51 -3.81 -3.54
N SER A 112 -13.43 -3.02 -2.49
CA SER A 112 -12.57 -1.83 -2.44
C SER A 112 -11.79 -1.70 -1.13
N SER A 113 -10.68 -0.96 -1.18
CA SER A 113 -9.91 -0.63 0.02
C SER A 113 -10.68 0.21 1.05
N ILE A 114 -11.74 0.92 0.65
CA ILE A 114 -12.60 1.66 1.58
C ILE A 114 -13.24 0.71 2.58
N GLN A 115 -13.76 -0.43 2.13
CA GLN A 115 -14.39 -1.43 3.01
C GLN A 115 -13.38 -2.05 3.99
N LEU A 116 -12.11 -2.20 3.59
CA LEU A 116 -11.05 -2.63 4.51
C LEU A 116 -10.84 -1.59 5.62
N ILE A 117 -10.81 -0.31 5.26
CA ILE A 117 -10.66 0.80 6.20
C ILE A 117 -11.88 0.89 7.13
N GLU A 118 -13.10 0.79 6.60
CA GLU A 118 -14.37 0.83 7.36
C GLU A 118 -14.50 -0.31 8.36
N SER A 119 -13.76 -1.39 8.20
CA SER A 119 -13.74 -2.50 9.16
C SER A 119 -13.17 -2.10 10.53
N GLU A 120 -12.39 -1.01 10.59
CA GLU A 120 -11.63 -0.52 11.76
C GLU A 120 -10.65 -1.56 12.34
N LEU A 121 -10.37 -2.65 11.63
CA LEU A 121 -9.53 -3.73 12.15
C LEU A 121 -8.06 -3.34 12.20
N PHE A 122 -7.60 -2.48 11.29
CA PHE A 122 -6.23 -1.96 11.28
C PHE A 122 -5.98 -1.03 12.47
N ASP A 123 -6.92 -0.12 12.79
CA ASP A 123 -6.83 0.75 13.96
C ASP A 123 -6.84 -0.07 15.26
N LYS A 124 -7.76 -1.05 15.37
CA LYS A 124 -7.83 -1.96 16.53
C LYS A 124 -6.58 -2.82 16.73
N ALA A 125 -5.82 -3.05 15.67
CA ALA A 125 -4.57 -3.79 15.69
C ALA A 125 -3.33 -2.89 15.77
N ASP A 126 -3.50 -1.60 16.02
CA ASP A 126 -2.41 -0.60 16.13
C ASP A 126 -1.49 -0.61 14.90
N PHE A 127 -2.06 -0.52 13.70
CA PHE A 127 -1.28 -0.26 12.50
C PHE A 127 -0.89 1.21 12.44
N ASN A 128 0.41 1.49 12.39
CA ASN A 128 0.94 2.85 12.49
C ASN A 128 0.94 3.59 11.13
N ASN A 129 1.05 2.86 10.03
CA ASN A 129 1.06 3.43 8.69
C ASN A 129 0.10 2.66 7.77
N LEU A 130 -0.86 3.40 7.21
CA LEU A 130 -1.81 2.88 6.24
C LEU A 130 -1.62 3.61 4.91
N HIS A 131 -1.02 2.95 3.94
CA HIS A 131 -0.88 3.48 2.61
C HIS A 131 -2.09 3.10 1.75
N ILE A 132 -2.43 3.97 0.80
CA ILE A 132 -3.56 3.82 -0.11
C ILE A 132 -3.12 4.04 -1.55
N ALA A 133 -3.85 3.45 -2.49
CA ALA A 133 -3.57 3.66 -3.91
C ALA A 133 -3.98 5.07 -4.37
N GLY A 134 -3.10 5.69 -5.17
CA GLY A 134 -3.35 6.91 -5.93
C GLY A 134 -3.32 6.63 -7.44
N HIS A 135 -4.11 7.39 -8.21
CA HIS A 135 -4.33 7.16 -9.64
C HIS A 135 -4.08 8.43 -10.45
N PRO A 136 -2.84 8.88 -10.66
CA PRO A 136 -2.53 10.13 -11.38
C PRO A 136 -2.97 10.13 -12.85
N GLU A 137 -3.08 8.96 -13.48
CA GLU A 137 -3.55 8.79 -14.86
C GLU A 137 -4.99 8.25 -14.92
N GLY A 138 -5.74 8.32 -13.79
CA GLY A 138 -7.05 7.71 -13.67
C GLY A 138 -7.00 6.19 -13.49
N SER A 139 -8.15 5.55 -13.52
CA SER A 139 -8.27 4.09 -13.42
C SER A 139 -9.50 3.60 -14.18
N MET A 140 -9.30 2.89 -15.29
CA MET A 140 -10.39 2.30 -16.08
C MET A 140 -11.16 1.20 -15.34
N ASP A 141 -10.59 0.62 -14.27
CA ASP A 141 -11.29 -0.34 -13.41
C ASP A 141 -12.30 0.36 -12.49
N ILE A 142 -12.01 1.60 -12.10
CA ILE A 142 -12.84 2.39 -11.19
C ILE A 142 -13.80 3.31 -11.97
N ASP A 143 -13.30 3.96 -13.00
CA ASP A 143 -14.04 4.89 -13.88
C ASP A 143 -13.94 4.41 -15.35
N PRO A 144 -14.79 3.41 -15.77
CA PRO A 144 -14.73 2.84 -17.11
C PRO A 144 -15.07 3.83 -18.24
N ASP A 145 -15.70 4.96 -17.92
CA ASP A 145 -16.01 6.04 -18.85
C ASP A 145 -14.82 6.98 -19.12
N GLY A 146 -13.67 6.72 -18.45
CA GLY A 146 -12.48 7.54 -18.56
C GLY A 146 -12.52 8.83 -17.73
N SER A 147 -13.53 9.01 -16.89
CA SER A 147 -13.56 10.10 -15.89
C SER A 147 -12.61 9.81 -14.72
N THR A 148 -12.57 10.71 -13.73
CA THR A 148 -11.91 10.49 -12.44
C THR A 148 -12.89 10.60 -11.27
N THR A 149 -14.18 10.57 -11.56
CA THR A 149 -15.24 10.89 -10.58
C THR A 149 -15.19 9.98 -9.36
N ASN A 150 -15.15 8.65 -9.57
CA ASN A 150 -15.13 7.69 -8.47
C ASN A 150 -13.76 7.64 -7.78
N VAL A 151 -12.66 7.80 -8.54
CA VAL A 151 -11.30 7.91 -7.99
C VAL A 151 -11.20 9.11 -7.05
N ASP A 152 -11.70 10.28 -7.46
CA ASP A 152 -11.65 11.52 -6.67
C ASP A 152 -12.56 11.43 -5.44
N GLN A 153 -13.75 10.83 -5.56
CA GLN A 153 -14.63 10.58 -4.42
C GLN A 153 -14.00 9.62 -3.41
N ALA A 154 -13.39 8.53 -3.87
CA ALA A 154 -12.70 7.57 -3.01
C ALA A 154 -11.52 8.22 -2.27
N LEU A 155 -10.76 9.09 -2.95
CA LEU A 155 -9.66 9.81 -2.36
C LEU A 155 -10.14 10.83 -1.33
N SER A 156 -11.20 11.58 -1.63
CA SER A 156 -11.84 12.52 -0.70
C SER A 156 -12.32 11.80 0.56
N TRP A 157 -12.98 10.64 0.42
CA TRP A 157 -13.41 9.84 1.56
C TRP A 157 -12.23 9.40 2.44
N LYS A 158 -11.15 8.92 1.83
CA LYS A 158 -9.92 8.50 2.54
C LYS A 158 -9.23 9.67 3.24
N ASN A 159 -9.29 10.86 2.66
CA ASN A 159 -8.80 12.09 3.32
C ASN A 159 -9.65 12.44 4.56
N GLU A 160 -10.96 12.28 4.51
CA GLU A 160 -11.78 12.48 5.72
C GLU A 160 -11.48 11.41 6.78
N PHE A 161 -11.21 10.17 6.37
CA PHE A 161 -10.79 9.13 7.29
C PHE A 161 -9.44 9.46 7.95
N SER A 162 -8.47 10.00 7.21
CA SER A 162 -7.14 10.35 7.74
C SER A 162 -7.17 11.37 8.90
N LYS A 163 -8.25 12.12 9.04
CA LYS A 163 -8.44 13.09 10.13
C LYS A 163 -8.91 12.46 11.45
N ARG A 164 -9.29 11.19 11.45
CA ARG A 164 -9.88 10.48 12.59
C ARG A 164 -9.17 9.19 12.99
N THR A 165 -8.21 8.75 12.21
CA THR A 165 -7.34 7.61 12.54
C THR A 165 -6.05 8.11 13.19
N ASP A 166 -5.47 7.31 14.08
CA ASP A 166 -4.15 7.55 14.65
C ASP A 166 -3.01 7.08 13.72
N ALA A 167 -3.34 6.34 12.65
CA ALA A 167 -2.37 5.89 11.66
C ALA A 167 -1.90 7.02 10.74
N ASN A 168 -0.61 7.04 10.43
CA ASN A 168 -0.10 7.89 9.37
C ASN A 168 -0.56 7.36 8.02
N MET A 169 -1.21 8.22 7.23
CA MET A 169 -1.65 7.86 5.89
C MET A 169 -0.76 8.47 4.82
N ALA A 170 -0.44 7.67 3.81
CA ALA A 170 0.26 8.14 2.60
C ALA A 170 -0.37 7.53 1.33
N ILE A 171 -0.11 8.19 0.20
CA ILE A 171 -0.60 7.73 -1.10
C ILE A 171 0.56 7.10 -1.86
N THR A 172 0.36 5.90 -2.35
CA THR A 172 1.30 5.18 -3.22
C THR A 172 0.68 5.05 -4.61
N THR A 173 1.39 5.53 -5.62
CA THR A 173 0.93 5.40 -7.01
C THR A 173 1.55 4.18 -7.67
N GLN A 174 0.87 3.68 -8.69
CA GLN A 174 1.47 2.77 -9.65
C GLN A 174 2.48 3.54 -10.51
N PHE A 175 3.36 2.83 -11.21
CA PHE A 175 4.25 3.46 -12.19
C PHE A 175 3.42 4.21 -13.24
N SER A 176 3.78 5.46 -13.50
CA SER A 176 3.13 6.32 -14.48
C SER A 176 4.09 6.67 -15.62
N PHE A 177 3.57 6.72 -16.83
CA PHE A 177 4.35 7.02 -18.03
C PHE A 177 4.37 8.51 -18.39
N ASP A 178 3.39 9.27 -17.93
CA ASP A 178 3.29 10.71 -18.15
C ASP A 178 3.60 11.52 -16.88
N ALA A 179 4.78 12.13 -16.85
CA ALA A 179 5.20 12.98 -15.74
C ALA A 179 4.28 14.21 -15.54
N ASN A 180 3.67 14.75 -16.61
CA ASN A 180 2.80 15.92 -16.49
C ASN A 180 1.50 15.56 -15.76
N SER A 181 0.93 14.38 -16.04
CA SER A 181 -0.24 13.87 -15.33
C SER A 181 0.06 13.71 -13.84
N VAL A 182 1.21 13.12 -13.49
CA VAL A 182 1.62 12.97 -12.09
C VAL A 182 1.79 14.32 -11.39
N ILE A 183 2.47 15.28 -12.02
CA ILE A 183 2.71 16.61 -11.45
C ILE A 183 1.39 17.36 -11.25
N SER A 184 0.51 17.34 -12.26
CA SER A 184 -0.79 18.01 -12.18
C SER A 184 -1.65 17.39 -11.08
N TRP A 185 -1.72 16.07 -11.02
CA TRP A 185 -2.44 15.33 -10.01
C TRP A 185 -1.90 15.62 -8.60
N ALA A 186 -0.58 15.60 -8.40
CA ALA A 186 0.04 15.88 -7.11
C ALA A 186 -0.24 17.31 -6.63
N ASN A 187 -0.26 18.30 -7.54
CA ASN A 187 -0.62 19.68 -7.21
C ASN A 187 -2.11 19.80 -6.81
N ASN A 188 -3.01 19.16 -7.55
CA ASN A 188 -4.44 19.13 -7.21
C ASN A 188 -4.69 18.51 -5.84
N ILE A 189 -3.97 17.42 -5.51
CA ILE A 189 -4.06 16.77 -4.21
C ILE A 189 -3.59 17.70 -3.09
N LYS A 190 -2.47 18.38 -3.26
CA LYS A 190 -1.96 19.33 -2.26
C LYS A 190 -2.91 20.47 -1.98
N GLU A 191 -3.66 20.92 -2.99
CA GLU A 191 -4.65 21.98 -2.86
C GLU A 191 -5.97 21.48 -2.23
N ALA A 192 -6.40 20.26 -2.59
CA ALA A 192 -7.69 19.70 -2.20
C ALA A 192 -7.68 18.92 -0.88
N LEU A 193 -6.55 18.33 -0.52
CA LEU A 193 -6.44 17.40 0.59
C LEU A 193 -5.43 17.87 1.63
N SER A 194 -5.73 17.54 2.90
CA SER A 194 -4.80 17.75 4.02
C SER A 194 -3.73 16.67 4.13
N LEU A 195 -3.64 15.76 3.19
CA LEU A 195 -2.65 14.69 3.17
C LEU A 195 -1.26 15.28 2.93
N ILE A 196 -0.39 15.18 3.93
CA ILE A 196 0.90 15.88 3.97
C ILE A 196 2.02 15.07 3.30
N HIS A 197 1.84 13.76 3.10
CA HIS A 197 2.87 12.88 2.56
C HIS A 197 2.42 12.22 1.25
N ILE A 198 3.12 12.57 0.19
CA ILE A 198 3.05 11.93 -1.12
C ILE A 198 4.38 11.23 -1.35
#